data_ef8b24ab3658974b1460ef161883237d
#
_entry.id   ef8b24ab3658974b1460ef161883237d
#
_cell.length_a   1.000
_cell.length_b   1.000
_cell.length_c   1.000
_cell.angle_alpha   90.00
_cell.angle_beta   90.00
_cell.angle_gamma   90.00
#
_symmetry.space_group_name_H-M   'P 1'
#
loop_
_entity.id
_entity.type
_entity.pdbx_description
1 polymer ?
#
loop_
_entity_poly.entity_id
_entity_poly.type
_entity_poly.pdbx_seq_one_letter_code
_entity_poly.pdbx_strand_id
1 'polypeptide(L)'
;NMNSTTSLMLVALVAIVGTIGFASEAHAGHHEGDHANLPLTVHTDSATYGHADTITVTGHVANVIPGNVPITVTVMSPMASLVTIDQFNVASDGSFETTMSTAGNLWKYDGTYIIEVNYGSLDNNVKVELDGGVAVAEKKHMDHGDDTMHHDDVECGSSEVSIGGNCTSYDIS
;
A
#
# COMPACT_ATOMS: atom_id res chain seq x y z
N ASN A 1 -46.33 5.49 59.09
CA ASN A 1 -45.50 4.42 59.61
C ASN A 1 -44.16 4.42 58.85
N MET A 2 -43.20 4.76 59.64
CA MET A 2 -41.76 4.81 59.29
C MET A 2 -41.22 3.42 58.96
N ASN A 3 -40.41 3.25 57.91
CA ASN A 3 -39.35 2.25 57.98
C ASN A 3 -38.17 2.73 57.15
N SER A 4 -37.22 3.22 57.90
CA SER A 4 -35.85 3.44 57.48
C SER A 4 -35.16 2.10 57.33
N THR A 5 -34.59 1.83 56.16
CA THR A 5 -33.60 0.76 55.97
C THR A 5 -32.31 1.33 55.45
N THR A 6 -31.41 1.47 56.39
CA THR A 6 -29.99 1.76 56.23
C THR A 6 -29.34 0.72 55.31
N SER A 7 -28.89 1.14 54.14
CA SER A 7 -28.11 0.26 53.26
C SER A 7 -26.62 0.45 53.58
N LEU A 8 -26.04 -0.61 54.09
CA LEU A 8 -24.64 -0.72 54.47
C LEU A 8 -23.75 -0.61 53.23
N MET A 9 -22.87 0.36 53.22
CA MET A 9 -21.76 0.44 52.28
C MET A 9 -20.77 -0.70 52.56
N LEU A 10 -20.65 -1.59 51.62
CA LEU A 10 -19.61 -2.60 51.62
C LEU A 10 -18.50 -2.11 50.71
N VAL A 11 -17.47 -1.55 51.31
CA VAL A 11 -16.23 -1.15 50.62
C VAL A 11 -15.45 -2.42 50.36
N ALA A 12 -15.48 -2.88 49.12
CA ALA A 12 -14.61 -3.96 48.64
C ALA A 12 -13.27 -3.35 48.21
N LEU A 13 -12.27 -3.56 49.01
CA LEU A 13 -10.88 -3.21 48.74
C LEU A 13 -10.32 -4.26 47.79
N VAL A 14 -10.29 -3.95 46.46
CA VAL A 14 -9.64 -4.79 45.47
C VAL A 14 -8.17 -4.45 45.42
N ALA A 15 -7.36 -5.39 45.91
CA ALA A 15 -5.92 -5.34 45.75
C ALA A 15 -5.54 -5.46 44.28
N ILE A 16 -4.92 -4.42 43.72
CA ILE A 16 -4.37 -4.44 42.39
C ILE A 16 -3.05 -5.19 42.45
N VAL A 17 -3.07 -6.46 42.02
CA VAL A 17 -1.86 -7.21 41.69
C VAL A 17 -1.35 -6.65 40.38
N GLY A 18 -0.19 -5.99 40.45
CA GLY A 18 0.49 -5.44 39.26
C GLY A 18 0.89 -6.58 38.30
N THR A 19 0.24 -6.63 37.17
CA THR A 19 0.79 -7.33 36.00
C THR A 19 1.71 -6.38 35.28
N ILE A 20 3.00 -6.75 35.24
CA ILE A 20 3.99 -6.10 34.39
C ILE A 20 3.59 -6.42 32.95
N GLY A 21 2.80 -5.55 32.35
CA GLY A 21 2.50 -5.57 30.94
C GLY A 21 3.76 -5.19 30.17
N PHE A 22 4.29 -6.11 29.38
CA PHE A 22 5.24 -5.76 28.33
C PHE A 22 4.50 -4.83 27.38
N ALA A 23 4.78 -3.53 27.48
CA ALA A 23 4.42 -2.58 26.45
C ALA A 23 5.24 -2.95 25.20
N SER A 24 4.63 -3.65 24.25
CA SER A 24 5.08 -3.62 22.89
C SER A 24 4.97 -2.16 22.45
N GLU A 25 6.08 -1.46 22.43
CA GLU A 25 6.18 -0.20 21.75
C GLU A 25 6.01 -0.49 20.25
N ALA A 26 4.77 -0.42 19.78
CA ALA A 26 4.51 -0.22 18.38
C ALA A 26 5.14 1.14 18.05
N HIS A 27 6.33 1.12 17.45
CA HIS A 27 6.88 2.27 16.76
C HIS A 27 5.97 2.52 15.55
N ALA A 28 4.82 3.15 15.82
CA ALA A 28 4.17 3.94 14.81
C ALA A 28 5.16 5.06 14.51
N GLY A 29 5.88 4.93 13.40
CA GLY A 29 6.67 6.01 12.84
C GLY A 29 5.71 7.17 12.54
N HIS A 30 5.49 8.01 13.52
CA HIS A 30 4.89 9.32 13.35
C HIS A 30 5.90 10.14 12.54
N HIS A 31 5.79 10.08 11.21
CA HIS A 31 6.13 11.21 10.41
C HIS A 31 4.97 12.22 10.60
N GLU A 32 4.98 12.95 11.70
CA GLU A 32 4.31 14.24 11.79
C GLU A 32 5.05 15.22 10.87
N GLY A 33 4.93 15.00 9.55
CA GLY A 33 5.13 16.05 8.57
C GLY A 33 3.88 16.92 8.62
N ASP A 34 4.08 18.20 8.73
CA ASP A 34 3.15 19.33 8.70
C ASP A 34 1.95 19.12 7.73
N HIS A 35 0.99 18.24 8.09
CA HIS A 35 -0.21 17.97 7.29
C HIS A 35 -1.30 19.03 7.52
N ALA A 36 -1.08 19.96 8.46
CA ALA A 36 -2.08 20.94 8.89
C ALA A 36 -2.44 21.97 7.82
N ASN A 37 -1.80 21.95 6.62
CA ASN A 37 -2.01 22.96 5.59
C ASN A 37 -2.11 22.39 4.17
N LEU A 38 -2.27 21.08 4.01
CA LEU A 38 -2.48 20.50 2.68
C LEU A 38 -3.91 20.77 2.20
N PRO A 39 -4.09 21.18 0.93
CA PRO A 39 -5.42 21.45 0.38
C PRO A 39 -6.30 20.21 0.27
N LEU A 40 -5.72 19.03 0.25
CA LEU A 40 -6.37 17.72 0.29
C LEU A 40 -5.56 16.79 1.20
N THR A 41 -6.22 16.23 2.22
CA THR A 41 -5.64 15.21 3.10
C THR A 41 -6.32 13.87 2.89
N VAL A 42 -5.59 12.77 3.06
CA VAL A 42 -6.12 11.41 3.01
C VAL A 42 -5.43 10.54 4.06
N HIS A 43 -6.20 9.73 4.77
CA HIS A 43 -5.74 8.82 5.82
C HIS A 43 -6.50 7.50 5.74
N THR A 44 -5.92 6.45 6.29
CA THR A 44 -6.57 5.16 6.52
C THR A 44 -6.59 4.82 8.00
N ASP A 45 -7.56 4.02 8.42
CA ASP A 45 -7.71 3.57 9.81
C ASP A 45 -6.59 2.64 10.27
N SER A 46 -5.87 2.00 9.33
CA SER A 46 -4.67 1.21 9.60
C SER A 46 -3.64 1.37 8.48
N ALA A 47 -2.39 1.00 8.73
CA ALA A 47 -1.35 0.90 7.73
C ALA A 47 -1.23 -0.52 7.12
N THR A 48 -1.78 -1.54 7.81
CA THR A 48 -1.70 -2.95 7.39
C THR A 48 -3.06 -3.62 7.50
N TYR A 49 -3.41 -4.45 6.52
CA TYR A 49 -4.68 -5.16 6.41
C TYR A 49 -4.47 -6.59 5.92
N GLY A 50 -5.43 -7.49 6.28
CA GLY A 50 -5.56 -8.81 5.68
C GLY A 50 -6.42 -8.77 4.40
N HIS A 51 -6.52 -9.92 3.73
CA HIS A 51 -7.28 -10.08 2.47
C HIS A 51 -8.81 -10.29 2.65
N ALA A 52 -9.34 -10.01 3.82
CA ALA A 52 -10.78 -10.06 4.11
C ALA A 52 -11.20 -8.92 5.05
N ASP A 53 -10.36 -7.89 5.15
CA ASP A 53 -10.58 -6.73 5.98
C ASP A 53 -11.34 -5.63 5.25
N THR A 54 -11.68 -4.59 5.97
CA THR A 54 -12.26 -3.36 5.43
C THR A 54 -11.31 -2.21 5.70
N ILE A 55 -10.91 -1.51 4.64
CA ILE A 55 -10.15 -0.28 4.73
C ILE A 55 -11.14 0.88 4.85
N THR A 56 -11.00 1.72 5.87
CA THR A 56 -11.70 2.99 5.97
C THR A 56 -10.76 4.11 5.52
N VAL A 57 -11.14 4.82 4.47
CA VAL A 57 -10.40 5.97 3.94
C VAL A 57 -11.13 7.24 4.34
N THR A 58 -10.44 8.13 5.05
CA THR A 58 -10.95 9.43 5.49
C THR A 58 -10.07 10.56 4.98
N GLY A 59 -10.63 11.75 4.86
CA GLY A 59 -9.85 12.90 4.48
C GLY A 59 -10.65 14.20 4.51
N HIS A 60 -9.98 15.25 4.07
CA HIS A 60 -10.56 16.59 4.08
C HIS A 60 -10.01 17.42 2.93
N VAL A 61 -10.89 18.18 2.28
CA VAL A 61 -10.53 19.22 1.30
C VAL A 61 -10.67 20.59 1.95
N ALA A 62 -9.66 21.43 1.85
CA ALA A 62 -9.66 22.76 2.47
C ALA A 62 -10.71 23.69 1.85
N ASN A 63 -11.04 23.51 0.56
CA ASN A 63 -12.01 24.31 -0.16
C ASN A 63 -12.94 23.41 -0.98
N VAL A 64 -14.22 23.40 -0.66
CA VAL A 64 -15.24 22.68 -1.43
C VAL A 64 -15.54 23.44 -2.71
N ILE A 65 -15.37 22.77 -3.86
CA ILE A 65 -15.62 23.36 -5.18
C ILE A 65 -17.13 23.40 -5.41
N PRO A 66 -17.72 24.56 -5.75
CA PRO A 66 -19.15 24.65 -6.11
C PRO A 66 -19.47 23.77 -7.32
N GLY A 67 -20.68 23.20 -7.36
CA GLY A 67 -21.17 22.44 -8.51
C GLY A 67 -21.06 20.92 -8.39
N ASN A 68 -21.01 20.38 -7.16
CA ASN A 68 -20.99 18.93 -6.90
C ASN A 68 -19.85 18.19 -7.62
N VAL A 69 -18.65 18.72 -7.55
CA VAL A 69 -17.45 18.02 -8.03
C VAL A 69 -17.22 16.79 -7.14
N PRO A 70 -17.22 15.56 -7.69
CA PRO A 70 -17.01 14.36 -6.88
C PRO A 70 -15.53 14.19 -6.52
N ILE A 71 -15.29 13.55 -5.39
CA ILE A 71 -14.02 12.88 -5.12
C ILE A 71 -13.95 11.59 -5.93
N THR A 72 -12.80 11.29 -6.48
CA THR A 72 -12.48 10.02 -7.10
C THR A 72 -11.40 9.33 -6.28
N VAL A 73 -11.66 8.11 -5.84
CA VAL A 73 -10.69 7.25 -5.16
C VAL A 73 -10.30 6.12 -6.09
N THR A 74 -9.01 5.98 -6.34
CA THR A 74 -8.44 4.93 -7.21
C THR A 74 -7.47 4.08 -6.40
N VAL A 75 -7.55 2.77 -6.51
CA VAL A 75 -6.62 1.86 -5.83
C VAL A 75 -5.81 1.08 -6.84
N MET A 76 -4.50 1.10 -6.65
CA MET A 76 -3.52 0.35 -7.45
C MET A 76 -2.89 -0.75 -6.63
N SER A 77 -2.78 -1.94 -7.22
CA SER A 77 -2.13 -3.10 -6.61
C SER A 77 -0.60 -3.00 -6.63
N PRO A 78 0.11 -3.86 -5.88
CA PRO A 78 1.58 -3.95 -5.93
C PRO A 78 2.14 -4.24 -7.34
N MET A 79 1.31 -4.77 -8.23
CA MET A 79 1.67 -5.04 -9.63
C MET A 79 1.31 -3.90 -10.58
N ALA A 80 0.99 -2.71 -10.05
CA ALA A 80 0.54 -1.54 -10.80
C ALA A 80 -0.72 -1.79 -11.64
N SER A 81 -1.60 -2.68 -11.17
CA SER A 81 -2.90 -2.94 -11.79
C SER A 81 -3.99 -2.22 -11.02
N LEU A 82 -4.97 -1.71 -11.74
CA LEU A 82 -6.16 -1.09 -11.15
C LEU A 82 -6.97 -2.13 -10.37
N VAL A 83 -7.28 -1.83 -9.12
CA VAL A 83 -8.08 -2.67 -8.22
C VAL A 83 -9.52 -2.19 -8.17
N THR A 84 -9.71 -0.91 -7.90
CA THR A 84 -11.05 -0.31 -7.83
C THR A 84 -10.99 1.20 -8.09
N ILE A 85 -12.12 1.74 -8.51
CA ILE A 85 -12.39 3.17 -8.58
C ILE A 85 -13.74 3.41 -7.92
N ASP A 86 -13.81 4.41 -7.06
CA ASP A 86 -15.04 4.88 -6.44
C ASP A 86 -15.18 6.39 -6.59
N GLN A 87 -16.43 6.89 -6.66
CA GLN A 87 -16.71 8.30 -6.76
C GLN A 87 -17.89 8.68 -5.86
N PHE A 88 -17.69 9.72 -5.07
CA PHE A 88 -18.71 10.23 -4.15
C PHE A 88 -18.54 11.73 -3.90
N ASN A 89 -19.56 12.35 -3.31
CA ASN A 89 -19.52 13.78 -3.02
C ASN A 89 -18.84 14.04 -1.66
N VAL A 90 -18.13 15.15 -1.60
CA VAL A 90 -17.57 15.71 -0.36
C VAL A 90 -18.70 16.30 0.48
N ALA A 91 -18.61 16.18 1.80
CA ALA A 91 -19.51 16.88 2.70
C ALA A 91 -19.34 18.41 2.63
N SER A 92 -20.30 19.16 3.09
CA SER A 92 -20.28 20.65 3.02
C SER A 92 -19.14 21.28 3.82
N ASP A 93 -18.62 20.58 4.81
CA ASP A 93 -17.46 20.98 5.62
C ASP A 93 -16.11 20.56 5.01
N GLY A 94 -16.12 19.91 3.84
CA GLY A 94 -14.93 19.41 3.17
C GLY A 94 -14.50 18.00 3.59
N SER A 95 -15.13 17.39 4.57
CA SER A 95 -14.81 16.03 5.00
C SER A 95 -15.31 14.97 4.02
N PHE A 96 -14.62 13.83 3.97
CA PHE A 96 -15.07 12.66 3.23
C PHE A 96 -14.65 11.37 3.93
N GLU A 97 -15.44 10.34 3.72
CA GLU A 97 -15.18 8.98 4.18
C GLU A 97 -15.72 7.98 3.18
N THR A 98 -14.96 6.92 2.92
CA THR A 98 -15.41 5.75 2.18
C THR A 98 -14.80 4.49 2.76
N THR A 99 -15.44 3.34 2.49
CA THR A 99 -14.95 2.04 2.92
C THR A 99 -14.81 1.11 1.73
N MET A 100 -13.78 0.29 1.73
CA MET A 100 -13.57 -0.73 0.72
C MET A 100 -13.14 -2.05 1.33
N SER A 101 -13.72 -3.16 0.83
CA SER A 101 -13.36 -4.49 1.28
C SER A 101 -12.17 -5.02 0.49
N THR A 102 -11.20 -5.58 1.20
CA THR A 102 -10.05 -6.27 0.60
C THR A 102 -10.38 -7.71 0.18
N ALA A 103 -11.61 -8.17 0.43
CA ALA A 103 -12.08 -9.48 0.01
C ALA A 103 -12.39 -9.47 -1.49
N GLY A 104 -11.49 -9.99 -2.31
CA GLY A 104 -11.73 -10.09 -3.76
C GLY A 104 -10.49 -10.45 -4.57
N ASN A 105 -10.73 -10.92 -5.79
CA ASN A 105 -9.63 -11.39 -6.65
C ASN A 105 -8.63 -10.31 -7.06
N LEU A 106 -9.01 -9.04 -7.03
CA LEU A 106 -8.14 -7.93 -7.37
C LEU A 106 -7.24 -7.51 -6.20
N TRP A 107 -7.58 -7.95 -4.99
CA TRP A 107 -6.84 -7.72 -3.74
C TRP A 107 -5.95 -8.91 -3.32
N LYS A 108 -5.75 -9.90 -4.18
CA LYS A 108 -5.16 -11.21 -3.82
C LYS A 108 -3.66 -11.18 -3.51
N TYR A 109 -2.94 -10.16 -3.94
CA TYR A 109 -1.50 -10.09 -3.76
C TYR A 109 -1.11 -9.42 -2.45
N ASP A 110 -0.05 -9.94 -1.82
CA ASP A 110 0.61 -9.25 -0.70
C ASP A 110 1.42 -8.08 -1.21
N GLY A 111 1.61 -7.08 -0.35
CA GLY A 111 2.45 -5.94 -0.62
C GLY A 111 1.71 -4.60 -0.59
N THR A 112 2.38 -3.56 -1.09
CA THR A 112 1.93 -2.18 -1.02
C THR A 112 0.84 -1.88 -2.04
N TYR A 113 -0.33 -1.48 -1.57
CA TYR A 113 -1.40 -0.88 -2.37
C TYR A 113 -1.37 0.63 -2.23
N ILE A 114 -1.61 1.34 -3.32
CA ILE A 114 -1.66 2.80 -3.35
C ILE A 114 -3.11 3.23 -3.52
N ILE A 115 -3.62 3.99 -2.55
CA ILE A 115 -4.94 4.60 -2.59
C ILE A 115 -4.74 6.07 -2.96
N GLU A 116 -5.10 6.43 -4.17
CA GLU A 116 -5.02 7.79 -4.71
C GLU A 116 -6.39 8.45 -4.64
N VAL A 117 -6.41 9.68 -4.18
CA VAL A 117 -7.62 10.50 -4.05
C VAL A 117 -7.47 11.75 -4.89
N ASN A 118 -8.44 12.00 -5.78
CA ASN A 118 -8.47 13.14 -6.67
C ASN A 118 -9.71 13.99 -6.43
N TYR A 119 -9.53 15.31 -6.32
CA TYR A 119 -10.62 16.28 -6.18
C TYR A 119 -10.36 17.55 -7.02
N GLY A 120 -11.03 17.68 -8.14
CA GLY A 120 -10.76 18.74 -9.12
C GLY A 120 -9.33 18.62 -9.67
N SER A 121 -8.48 19.61 -9.35
CA SER A 121 -7.07 19.62 -9.71
C SER A 121 -6.14 19.19 -8.56
N LEU A 122 -6.71 18.77 -7.43
CA LEU A 122 -5.95 18.30 -6.26
C LEU A 122 -5.85 16.80 -6.29
N ASP A 123 -4.68 16.28 -5.92
CA ASP A 123 -4.42 14.86 -5.71
C ASP A 123 -3.64 14.63 -4.42
N ASN A 124 -3.86 13.49 -3.81
CA ASN A 124 -3.08 12.99 -2.69
C ASN A 124 -3.21 11.47 -2.62
N ASN A 125 -2.28 10.79 -1.95
CA ASN A 125 -2.32 9.35 -1.82
C ASN A 125 -1.89 8.88 -0.43
N VAL A 126 -2.32 7.67 -0.10
CA VAL A 126 -1.86 6.91 1.06
C VAL A 126 -1.50 5.49 0.64
N LYS A 127 -0.53 4.89 1.30
CA LYS A 127 -0.08 3.53 1.06
C LYS A 127 -0.51 2.64 2.20
N VAL A 128 -0.99 1.44 1.86
CA VAL A 128 -1.34 0.40 2.82
C VAL A 128 -0.67 -0.92 2.42
N GLU A 129 -0.33 -1.74 3.40
CA GLU A 129 0.22 -3.07 3.17
C GLU A 129 -0.86 -4.13 3.35
N LEU A 130 -0.92 -5.10 2.43
CA LEU A 130 -1.74 -6.29 2.58
C LEU A 130 -0.86 -7.51 2.80
N ASP A 131 -1.23 -8.32 3.80
CA ASP A 131 -0.55 -9.54 4.19
C ASP A 131 -1.50 -10.74 4.26
N GLY A 132 -0.96 -11.95 4.04
CA GLY A 132 -1.70 -13.23 4.18
C GLY A 132 -2.36 -13.73 2.90
N GLY A 133 -2.02 -13.16 1.77
CA GLY A 133 -2.48 -13.57 0.44
C GLY A 133 -1.40 -14.26 -0.39
N VAL A 134 -1.25 -13.83 -1.63
CA VAL A 134 -0.28 -14.37 -2.58
C VAL A 134 0.91 -13.41 -2.67
N ALA A 135 2.10 -13.87 -2.30
CA ALA A 135 3.32 -13.09 -2.45
C ALA A 135 3.55 -12.73 -3.92
N VAL A 136 3.86 -11.45 -4.17
CA VAL A 136 4.35 -11.02 -5.49
C VAL A 136 5.73 -11.63 -5.69
N ALA A 137 5.88 -12.46 -6.72
CA ALA A 137 7.21 -12.96 -7.08
C ALA A 137 8.10 -11.76 -7.41
N GLU A 138 9.09 -11.51 -6.58
CA GLU A 138 10.12 -10.54 -6.90
C GLU A 138 10.69 -10.88 -8.29
N LYS A 139 10.62 -9.94 -9.21
CA LYS A 139 11.44 -10.02 -10.40
C LYS A 139 12.87 -10.02 -9.90
N LYS A 140 13.46 -11.23 -9.76
CA LYS A 140 14.90 -11.35 -9.61
C LYS A 140 15.48 -10.47 -10.70
N HIS A 141 16.07 -9.36 -10.29
CA HIS A 141 17.01 -8.64 -11.12
C HIS A 141 18.00 -9.72 -11.50
N MET A 142 17.94 -10.23 -12.72
CA MET A 142 19.05 -10.99 -13.26
C MET A 142 20.17 -9.97 -13.27
N ASP A 143 20.96 -10.00 -12.19
CA ASP A 143 22.29 -9.49 -12.20
C ASP A 143 22.90 -10.14 -13.45
N HIS A 144 23.12 -9.35 -14.46
CA HIS A 144 23.98 -9.72 -15.55
C HIS A 144 25.36 -9.81 -14.86
N GLY A 145 25.57 -10.98 -14.21
CA GLY A 145 26.90 -11.39 -13.89
C GLY A 145 27.70 -11.17 -15.16
N ASP A 146 28.72 -10.36 -15.02
CA ASP A 146 29.82 -10.18 -15.95
C ASP A 146 30.30 -11.58 -16.39
N ASP A 147 29.56 -12.18 -17.35
CA ASP A 147 30.08 -13.21 -18.20
C ASP A 147 31.17 -12.52 -19.01
N THR A 148 32.37 -12.51 -18.41
CA THR A 148 33.59 -12.50 -19.19
C THR A 148 33.45 -13.66 -20.16
N MET A 149 32.82 -13.37 -21.30
CA MET A 149 32.93 -14.20 -22.48
C MET A 149 34.42 -14.36 -22.72
N HIS A 150 34.93 -15.51 -22.34
CA HIS A 150 36.10 -16.02 -22.96
C HIS A 150 35.74 -16.07 -24.45
N HIS A 151 36.14 -15.04 -25.16
CA HIS A 151 36.26 -15.08 -26.59
C HIS A 151 37.35 -16.13 -26.84
N ASP A 152 36.96 -17.38 -27.01
CA ASP A 152 37.75 -18.28 -27.80
C ASP A 152 37.70 -17.69 -29.22
N ASP A 153 38.73 -16.89 -29.55
CA ASP A 153 38.99 -16.41 -30.87
C ASP A 153 39.19 -17.68 -31.72
N VAL A 154 38.13 -18.13 -32.38
CA VAL A 154 38.21 -19.10 -33.43
C VAL A 154 38.89 -18.36 -34.61
N GLU A 155 40.20 -18.45 -34.72
CA GLU A 155 40.93 -17.99 -35.88
C GLU A 155 40.52 -18.83 -37.08
N CYS A 156 39.60 -18.28 -37.86
CA CYS A 156 39.28 -18.84 -39.18
C CYS A 156 40.41 -18.57 -40.13
N GLY A 157 40.70 -19.52 -41.06
CA GLY A 157 41.69 -19.39 -42.09
C GLY A 157 41.40 -18.17 -42.97
N SER A 158 42.42 -17.70 -43.70
CA SER A 158 42.43 -16.45 -44.49
C SER A 158 41.38 -16.34 -45.62
N SER A 159 40.54 -17.35 -45.82
CA SER A 159 39.42 -17.37 -46.77
C SER A 159 38.10 -17.76 -46.14
N GLU A 160 38.01 -17.67 -44.81
CA GLU A 160 36.81 -18.05 -44.05
C GLU A 160 36.32 -16.89 -43.21
N VAL A 161 35.00 -16.78 -43.04
CA VAL A 161 34.35 -15.82 -42.17
C VAL A 161 33.65 -16.53 -41.02
N SER A 162 33.84 -16.09 -39.80
CA SER A 162 33.16 -16.61 -38.64
C SER A 162 31.74 -16.03 -38.54
N ILE A 163 30.74 -16.88 -38.63
CA ILE A 163 29.34 -16.53 -38.42
C ILE A 163 28.80 -17.44 -37.33
N GLY A 164 28.48 -16.85 -36.18
CA GLY A 164 27.89 -17.58 -35.05
C GLY A 164 28.81 -18.67 -34.47
N GLY A 165 30.12 -18.47 -34.45
CA GLY A 165 31.11 -19.40 -33.91
C GLY A 165 31.50 -20.56 -34.83
N ASN A 166 31.04 -20.57 -36.08
CA ASN A 166 31.45 -21.53 -37.09
C ASN A 166 32.19 -20.82 -38.25
N CYS A 167 33.32 -21.39 -38.72
CA CYS A 167 34.02 -20.91 -39.89
C CYS A 167 33.33 -21.43 -41.16
N THR A 168 33.02 -20.53 -42.10
CA THR A 168 32.41 -20.87 -43.40
C THR A 168 33.34 -20.36 -44.51
N SER A 169 33.77 -21.26 -45.39
CA SER A 169 34.54 -20.88 -46.56
C SER A 169 33.56 -20.52 -47.73
N TYR A 170 33.92 -19.46 -48.50
CA TYR A 170 33.23 -19.19 -49.75
C TYR A 170 34.24 -19.29 -50.92
N ASP A 171 33.80 -19.97 -51.92
CA ASP A 171 34.54 -20.14 -53.16
C ASP A 171 34.26 -18.96 -54.09
N ILE A 172 35.27 -18.22 -54.45
CA ILE A 172 35.16 -17.12 -55.44
C ILE A 172 35.61 -17.71 -56.79
N SER A 173 34.65 -18.19 -57.54
CA SER A 173 34.83 -18.56 -58.95
C SER A 173 34.74 -17.35 -59.86
#